data_913d96cd09259889923e55036827b2b2
#
_entry.id   913d96cd09259889923e55036827b2b2
#
_cell.length_a   1.000
_cell.length_b   1.000
_cell.length_c   1.000
_cell.angle_alpha   90.00
_cell.angle_beta   90.00
_cell.angle_gamma   90.00
#
_symmetry.space_group_name_H-M   'P 1'
#
loop_
_entity.id
_entity.type
_entity.pdbx_description
1 polymer ?
#
loop_
_entity_poly.entity_id
_entity_poly.type
_entity_poly.pdbx_seq_one_letter_code
_entity_poly.pdbx_strand_id
1 'polypeptide(L)'
;MDGELDLLPDVAATYDDWKNHLSTLFPQVRLKQYLELRSMDACSWNEICGQPAFWTGLLYDKECLDETYKLIKEWTYEERIYLYHNVYKYGLLTPFKKGTVKDIVKILLNISQRGLKNRNFISRSGYDERKYLENIEINLESNLSPADILIDKYYHQWNKSIKPLYEENIF
;
A
#
# COMPACT_ATOMS: atom_id res chain seq x y z
N MET A 1 -24.86 -15.32 28.00
CA MET A 1 -23.40 -15.28 28.14
C MET A 1 -23.14 -14.30 29.27
N ASP A 2 -22.61 -14.77 30.36
CA ASP A 2 -22.56 -13.99 31.62
C ASP A 2 -21.39 -13.00 31.67
N GLY A 3 -20.72 -12.72 30.54
CA GLY A 3 -19.66 -11.72 30.41
C GLY A 3 -18.31 -12.13 31.02
N GLU A 4 -18.19 -13.35 31.51
CA GLU A 4 -16.94 -13.88 32.04
C GLU A 4 -15.99 -14.30 30.91
N LEU A 5 -14.71 -14.10 31.14
CA LEU A 5 -13.66 -14.53 30.23
C LEU A 5 -13.20 -15.94 30.57
N ASP A 6 -13.32 -16.90 29.66
CA ASP A 6 -12.99 -18.31 29.89
C ASP A 6 -11.55 -18.54 30.46
N LEU A 7 -10.60 -17.68 30.07
CA LEU A 7 -9.21 -17.77 30.52
C LEU A 7 -8.90 -16.94 31.77
N LEU A 8 -9.83 -16.12 32.24
CA LEU A 8 -9.71 -15.25 33.41
C LEU A 8 -11.00 -15.33 34.22
N PRO A 9 -11.21 -16.46 34.94
CA PRO A 9 -12.39 -16.63 35.81
C PRO A 9 -12.47 -15.48 36.79
N ASP A 10 -13.66 -15.05 37.12
CA ASP A 10 -13.98 -13.93 38.00
C ASP A 10 -13.66 -12.53 37.43
N VAL A 11 -13.30 -12.43 36.13
CA VAL A 11 -13.06 -11.16 35.47
C VAL A 11 -14.11 -10.94 34.38
N ALA A 12 -14.93 -9.92 34.53
CA ALA A 12 -15.88 -9.49 33.47
C ALA A 12 -15.18 -8.59 32.47
N ALA A 13 -15.47 -8.82 31.17
CA ALA A 13 -14.95 -7.99 30.11
C ALA A 13 -15.49 -6.55 30.20
N THR A 14 -14.61 -5.60 30.06
CA THR A 14 -14.93 -4.16 30.08
C THR A 14 -15.05 -3.59 28.69
N TYR A 15 -15.57 -2.36 28.58
CA TYR A 15 -15.57 -1.63 27.30
C TYR A 15 -14.15 -1.33 26.78
N ASP A 16 -13.18 -1.16 27.65
CA ASP A 16 -11.79 -0.95 27.27
C ASP A 16 -11.14 -2.24 26.76
N ASP A 17 -11.51 -3.40 27.30
CA ASP A 17 -11.10 -4.70 26.74
C ASP A 17 -11.65 -4.88 25.33
N TRP A 18 -12.89 -4.48 25.07
CA TRP A 18 -13.48 -4.48 23.72
C TRP A 18 -12.72 -3.57 22.77
N LYS A 19 -12.39 -2.32 23.17
CA LYS A 19 -11.57 -1.41 22.38
C LYS A 19 -10.20 -2.00 22.06
N ASN A 20 -9.55 -2.59 23.07
CA ASN A 20 -8.25 -3.24 22.90
C ASN A 20 -8.36 -4.41 21.93
N HIS A 21 -9.38 -5.24 22.05
CA HIS A 21 -9.65 -6.34 21.12
C HIS A 21 -9.82 -5.83 19.67
N LEU A 22 -10.61 -4.79 19.46
CA LEU A 22 -10.75 -4.17 18.13
C LEU A 22 -9.40 -3.65 17.60
N SER A 23 -8.50 -3.21 18.45
CA SER A 23 -7.17 -2.75 18.07
C SER A 23 -6.24 -3.86 17.59
N THR A 24 -6.52 -5.13 17.95
CA THR A 24 -5.76 -6.30 17.48
C THR A 24 -6.12 -6.76 16.09
N LEU A 25 -7.19 -6.23 15.50
CA LEU A 25 -7.56 -6.48 14.12
C LEU A 25 -6.63 -5.69 13.20
N PHE A 26 -6.02 -6.37 12.22
CA PHE A 26 -5.08 -5.77 11.27
C PHE A 26 -5.63 -5.82 9.82
N PRO A 27 -6.76 -5.16 9.53
CA PRO A 27 -7.24 -5.06 8.14
C PRO A 27 -6.33 -4.17 7.30
N GLN A 28 -6.40 -4.29 5.98
CA GLN A 28 -5.66 -3.45 5.04
C GLN A 28 -6.02 -1.95 5.17
N VAL A 29 -7.27 -1.69 5.52
CA VAL A 29 -7.76 -0.35 5.85
C VAL A 29 -8.53 -0.43 7.17
N ARG A 30 -8.17 0.40 8.13
CA ARG A 30 -8.84 0.46 9.43
C ARG A 30 -9.58 1.78 9.60
N LEU A 31 -10.84 1.69 9.99
CA LEU A 31 -11.64 2.86 10.34
C LEU A 31 -11.37 3.25 11.79
N LYS A 32 -10.91 4.48 11.97
CA LYS A 32 -10.82 5.20 13.23
C LYS A 32 -11.64 6.50 13.15
N GLN A 33 -11.16 7.60 13.67
CA GLN A 33 -11.66 8.95 13.33
C GLN A 33 -11.23 9.38 11.93
N TYR A 34 -10.40 8.59 11.28
CA TYR A 34 -9.86 8.71 9.93
C TYR A 34 -9.71 7.30 9.33
N LEU A 35 -9.48 7.22 8.04
CA LEU A 35 -9.11 5.97 7.37
C LEU A 35 -7.59 5.77 7.46
N GLU A 36 -7.17 4.68 8.09
CA GLU A 36 -5.77 4.29 8.21
C GLU A 36 -5.43 3.24 7.16
N LEU A 37 -4.55 3.58 6.24
CA LEU A 37 -3.99 2.62 5.28
C LEU A 37 -2.85 1.84 5.95
N ARG A 38 -2.93 0.51 5.93
CA ARG A 38 -2.03 -0.37 6.68
C ARG A 38 -1.29 -1.40 5.81
N SER A 39 -1.60 -1.43 4.53
CA SER A 39 -1.06 -2.41 3.58
C SER A 39 0.26 -1.99 2.91
N MET A 40 0.88 -0.93 3.40
CA MET A 40 2.13 -0.43 2.83
C MET A 40 3.33 -1.15 3.45
N ASP A 41 4.25 -1.59 2.60
CA ASP A 41 5.51 -2.19 3.02
C ASP A 41 6.52 -1.13 3.49
N ALA A 42 7.46 -1.56 4.32
CA ALA A 42 8.66 -0.78 4.59
C ALA A 42 9.52 -0.72 3.32
N CYS A 43 10.04 0.46 3.00
CA CYS A 43 10.80 0.69 1.79
C CYS A 43 11.80 1.85 1.98
N SER A 44 12.57 2.19 0.96
CA SER A 44 13.51 3.31 1.00
C SER A 44 12.79 4.64 1.25
N TRP A 45 13.54 5.67 1.69
CA TRP A 45 12.98 6.99 1.96
C TRP A 45 12.19 7.58 0.79
N ASN A 46 12.70 7.43 -0.42
CA ASN A 46 12.03 7.96 -1.61
C ASN A 46 10.70 7.25 -1.89
N GLU A 47 10.64 5.95 -1.63
CA GLU A 47 9.43 5.15 -1.81
C GLU A 47 8.41 5.41 -0.70
N ILE A 48 8.87 5.62 0.56
CA ILE A 48 8.01 6.02 1.68
C ILE A 48 7.26 7.31 1.35
N CYS A 49 7.90 8.30 0.75
CA CYS A 49 7.26 9.55 0.34
C CYS A 49 6.30 9.36 -0.85
N GLY A 50 6.59 8.42 -1.73
CA GLY A 50 5.75 8.09 -2.90
C GLY A 50 4.38 7.53 -2.52
N GLN A 51 4.32 6.73 -1.47
CA GLN A 51 3.08 6.08 -1.05
C GLN A 51 1.99 7.09 -0.63
N PRO A 52 2.22 8.02 0.32
CA PRO A 52 1.21 9.04 0.65
C PRO A 52 0.91 9.97 -0.53
N ALA A 53 1.87 10.29 -1.38
CA ALA A 53 1.61 11.09 -2.57
C ALA A 53 0.65 10.36 -3.52
N PHE A 54 0.89 9.07 -3.78
CA PHE A 54 0.01 8.24 -4.63
C PHE A 54 -1.43 8.24 -4.13
N TRP A 55 -1.64 7.97 -2.84
CA TRP A 55 -2.98 7.94 -2.25
C TRP A 55 -3.62 9.33 -2.18
N THR A 56 -2.84 10.37 -1.93
CA THR A 56 -3.34 11.75 -1.94
C THR A 56 -3.87 12.13 -3.31
N GLY A 57 -3.14 11.80 -4.37
CA GLY A 57 -3.59 12.06 -5.73
C GLY A 57 -4.88 11.35 -6.13
N LEU A 58 -5.09 10.12 -5.60
CA LEU A 58 -6.31 9.36 -5.87
C LEU A 58 -7.52 9.83 -5.07
N LEU A 59 -7.33 10.29 -3.83
CA LEU A 59 -8.41 10.44 -2.85
C LEU A 59 -8.82 11.89 -2.59
N TYR A 60 -7.97 12.88 -2.83
CA TYR A 60 -8.22 14.28 -2.47
C TYR A 60 -8.69 15.17 -3.62
N ASP A 61 -8.77 14.63 -4.83
CA ASP A 61 -9.46 15.24 -5.97
C ASP A 61 -10.72 14.43 -6.26
N LYS A 62 -11.87 15.11 -6.34
CA LYS A 62 -13.16 14.44 -6.48
C LYS A 62 -13.29 13.66 -7.77
N GLU A 63 -12.82 14.21 -8.88
CA GLU A 63 -12.91 13.54 -10.18
C GLU A 63 -11.99 12.31 -10.22
N CYS A 64 -10.79 12.43 -9.66
CA CYS A 64 -9.85 11.32 -9.52
C CYS A 64 -10.37 10.22 -8.61
N LEU A 65 -11.00 10.57 -7.49
CA LEU A 65 -11.66 9.62 -6.59
C LEU A 65 -12.80 8.88 -7.29
N ASP A 66 -13.67 9.59 -7.99
CA ASP A 66 -14.79 9.00 -8.72
C ASP A 66 -14.31 8.06 -9.83
N GLU A 67 -13.25 8.43 -10.55
CA GLU A 67 -12.64 7.58 -11.58
C GLU A 67 -11.98 6.34 -10.99
N THR A 68 -11.25 6.49 -9.90
CA THR A 68 -10.67 5.36 -9.14
C THR A 68 -11.76 4.41 -8.68
N TYR A 69 -12.85 4.93 -8.12
CA TYR A 69 -13.98 4.12 -7.69
C TYR A 69 -14.63 3.37 -8.86
N LYS A 70 -14.84 4.02 -10.00
CA LYS A 70 -15.38 3.39 -11.22
C LYS A 70 -14.52 2.23 -11.71
N LEU A 71 -13.20 2.33 -11.57
CA LEU A 71 -12.27 1.27 -11.95
C LEU A 71 -12.46 -0.01 -11.11
N ILE A 72 -12.74 0.14 -9.80
CA ILE A 72 -12.72 -0.98 -8.85
C ILE A 72 -14.11 -1.46 -8.40
N LYS A 73 -15.17 -0.67 -8.61
CA LYS A 73 -16.51 -0.95 -8.07
C LYS A 73 -17.11 -2.27 -8.54
N GLU A 74 -16.77 -2.69 -9.75
CA GLU A 74 -17.26 -3.94 -10.35
C GLU A 74 -16.40 -5.18 -9.99
N TRP A 75 -15.37 -5.01 -9.14
CA TRP A 75 -14.56 -6.15 -8.72
C TRP A 75 -15.32 -6.97 -7.70
N THR A 76 -15.44 -8.27 -7.97
CA THR A 76 -16.09 -9.20 -7.05
C THR A 76 -15.23 -9.46 -5.82
N TYR A 77 -15.83 -10.09 -4.81
CA TYR A 77 -15.11 -10.53 -3.62
C TYR A 77 -13.99 -11.51 -3.99
N GLU A 78 -14.30 -12.49 -4.85
CA GLU A 78 -13.36 -13.52 -5.31
C GLU A 78 -12.17 -12.92 -6.06
N GLU A 79 -12.41 -11.91 -6.91
CA GLU A 79 -11.34 -11.17 -7.60
C GLU A 79 -10.41 -10.46 -6.62
N ARG A 80 -10.94 -9.87 -5.57
CA ARG A 80 -10.14 -9.21 -4.51
C ARG A 80 -9.33 -10.22 -3.72
N ILE A 81 -9.92 -11.33 -3.33
CA ILE A 81 -9.24 -12.43 -2.65
C ILE A 81 -8.16 -13.04 -3.54
N TYR A 82 -8.43 -13.18 -4.83
CA TYR A 82 -7.43 -13.63 -5.80
C TYR A 82 -6.20 -12.70 -5.81
N LEU A 83 -6.41 -11.40 -5.90
CA LEU A 83 -5.31 -10.42 -5.84
C LEU A 83 -4.55 -10.55 -4.51
N TYR A 84 -5.23 -10.60 -3.40
CA TYR A 84 -4.63 -10.73 -2.07
C TYR A 84 -3.70 -11.95 -1.97
N HIS A 85 -4.09 -13.10 -2.57
CA HIS A 85 -3.31 -14.32 -2.51
C HIS A 85 -2.26 -14.48 -3.63
N ASN A 86 -2.19 -13.57 -4.58
CA ASN A 86 -1.29 -13.73 -5.73
C ASN A 86 -0.31 -12.58 -5.92
N VAL A 87 -0.65 -11.36 -5.51
CA VAL A 87 0.21 -10.19 -5.71
C VAL A 87 1.57 -10.35 -5.03
N TYR A 88 1.62 -10.95 -3.84
CA TYR A 88 2.89 -11.18 -3.15
C TYR A 88 3.80 -12.21 -3.84
N LYS A 89 3.27 -13.03 -4.75
CA LYS A 89 4.04 -14.03 -5.51
C LYS A 89 4.52 -13.48 -6.85
N TYR A 90 3.66 -12.75 -7.54
CA TYR A 90 3.87 -12.35 -8.93
C TYR A 90 4.05 -10.85 -9.10
N GLY A 91 3.93 -10.06 -8.01
CA GLY A 91 4.10 -8.62 -8.02
C GLY A 91 3.25 -7.94 -9.10
N LEU A 92 3.87 -7.04 -9.85
CA LEU A 92 3.26 -6.31 -10.96
C LEU A 92 2.75 -7.21 -12.10
N LEU A 93 3.35 -8.39 -12.26
CA LEU A 93 2.99 -9.35 -13.30
C LEU A 93 1.83 -10.27 -12.93
N THR A 94 1.22 -10.09 -11.75
CA THR A 94 0.03 -10.85 -11.34
C THR A 94 -1.05 -10.73 -12.42
N PRO A 95 -1.49 -11.85 -13.05
CA PRO A 95 -2.57 -11.81 -14.02
C PRO A 95 -3.86 -11.32 -13.37
N PHE A 96 -4.55 -10.40 -14.00
CA PHE A 96 -5.84 -9.95 -13.49
C PHE A 96 -6.74 -9.47 -14.64
N LYS A 97 -7.96 -9.98 -14.69
CA LYS A 97 -8.91 -9.74 -15.78
C LYS A 97 -8.28 -9.99 -17.17
N LYS A 98 -8.22 -8.98 -18.04
CA LYS A 98 -7.64 -9.08 -19.38
C LYS A 98 -6.17 -8.64 -19.47
N GLY A 99 -5.54 -8.38 -18.31
CA GLY A 99 -4.17 -7.86 -18.24
C GLY A 99 -3.47 -8.31 -16.97
N THR A 100 -2.72 -7.41 -16.39
CA THR A 100 -1.94 -7.61 -15.16
C THR A 100 -2.19 -6.51 -14.14
N VAL A 101 -1.74 -6.71 -12.91
CA VAL A 101 -1.74 -5.68 -11.87
C VAL A 101 -0.97 -4.44 -12.35
N LYS A 102 0.11 -4.60 -13.11
CA LYS A 102 0.86 -3.48 -13.71
C LYS A 102 -0.04 -2.54 -14.52
N ASP A 103 -0.96 -3.09 -15.31
CA ASP A 103 -1.84 -2.27 -16.17
C ASP A 103 -2.79 -1.43 -15.31
N ILE A 104 -3.27 -2.00 -14.22
CA ILE A 104 -4.11 -1.28 -13.25
C ILE A 104 -3.32 -0.19 -12.54
N VAL A 105 -2.10 -0.51 -12.07
CA VAL A 105 -1.24 0.47 -11.38
C VAL A 105 -0.88 1.63 -12.30
N LYS A 106 -0.65 1.39 -13.61
CA LYS A 106 -0.44 2.46 -14.59
C LYS A 106 -1.65 3.42 -14.68
N ILE A 107 -2.86 2.86 -14.73
CA ILE A 107 -4.08 3.68 -14.76
C ILE A 107 -4.18 4.50 -13.47
N LEU A 108 -4.01 3.87 -12.31
CA LEU A 108 -4.07 4.54 -11.02
C LEU A 108 -2.98 5.61 -10.87
N LEU A 109 -1.77 5.35 -11.36
CA LEU A 109 -0.68 6.32 -11.32
C LEU A 109 -1.01 7.58 -12.14
N ASN A 110 -1.56 7.41 -13.35
CA ASN A 110 -2.00 8.54 -14.18
C ASN A 110 -3.11 9.35 -13.50
N ILE A 111 -4.06 8.68 -12.85
CA ILE A 111 -5.11 9.35 -12.07
C ILE A 111 -4.48 10.13 -10.91
N SER A 112 -3.57 9.49 -10.16
CA SER A 112 -2.89 10.12 -9.02
C SER A 112 -2.07 11.35 -9.44
N GLN A 113 -1.28 11.25 -10.53
CA GLN A 113 -0.54 12.39 -11.07
C GLN A 113 -1.46 13.57 -11.41
N ARG A 114 -2.62 13.30 -12.00
CA ARG A 114 -3.60 14.33 -12.32
C ARG A 114 -4.19 14.95 -11.05
N GLY A 115 -4.54 14.14 -10.05
CA GLY A 115 -5.05 14.64 -8.76
C GLY A 115 -4.04 15.51 -8.03
N LEU A 116 -2.76 15.11 -8.00
CA LEU A 116 -1.69 15.95 -7.42
C LEU A 116 -1.49 17.24 -8.20
N LYS A 117 -1.54 17.18 -9.54
CA LYS A 117 -1.47 18.37 -10.39
C LYS A 117 -2.62 19.34 -10.11
N ASN A 118 -3.85 18.84 -9.98
CA ASN A 118 -5.03 19.66 -9.67
C ASN A 118 -4.94 20.28 -8.27
N ARG A 119 -4.40 19.55 -7.31
CA ARG A 119 -4.11 20.03 -5.96
C ARG A 119 -3.13 21.20 -5.95
N ASN A 120 -2.20 21.24 -6.89
CA ASN A 120 -1.24 22.33 -7.12
C ASN A 120 -0.45 22.74 -5.87
N PHE A 121 -0.05 21.79 -5.06
CA PHE A 121 0.80 22.04 -3.89
C PHE A 121 2.26 22.06 -4.30
N ILE A 122 2.90 23.23 -4.13
CA ILE A 122 4.31 23.45 -4.47
C ILE A 122 5.13 23.53 -3.19
N SER A 123 6.17 22.70 -3.09
CA SER A 123 7.11 22.71 -1.99
C SER A 123 7.95 23.98 -1.97
N ARG A 124 8.64 24.25 -0.83
CA ARG A 124 9.58 25.38 -0.75
C ARG A 124 10.72 25.29 -1.76
N SER A 125 11.06 24.12 -2.24
CA SER A 125 12.09 23.87 -3.27
C SER A 125 11.56 23.97 -4.71
N GLY A 126 10.30 24.39 -4.90
CA GLY A 126 9.72 24.63 -6.23
C GLY A 126 9.20 23.38 -6.95
N TYR A 127 9.17 22.22 -6.31
CA TYR A 127 8.62 20.99 -6.87
C TYR A 127 7.19 20.76 -6.39
N ASP A 128 6.35 20.23 -7.26
CA ASP A 128 5.05 19.72 -6.85
C ASP A 128 5.14 18.26 -6.32
N GLU A 129 4.05 17.77 -5.75
CA GLU A 129 4.02 16.48 -5.09
C GLU A 129 4.22 15.29 -6.05
N ARG A 130 4.05 15.47 -7.37
CA ARG A 130 4.26 14.43 -8.39
C ARG A 130 5.70 13.91 -8.42
N LYS A 131 6.66 14.72 -7.96
CA LYS A 131 8.05 14.31 -7.80
C LYS A 131 8.19 13.02 -6.99
N TYR A 132 7.35 12.82 -6.00
CA TYR A 132 7.39 11.62 -5.15
C TYR A 132 6.88 10.35 -5.83
N LEU A 133 6.28 10.46 -7.02
CA LEU A 133 5.81 9.30 -7.78
C LEU A 133 6.88 8.71 -8.72
N GLU A 134 8.03 9.37 -8.91
CA GLU A 134 9.10 8.96 -9.84
C GLU A 134 9.55 7.50 -9.62
N ASN A 135 9.71 7.06 -8.38
CA ASN A 135 10.12 5.68 -8.10
C ASN A 135 9.03 4.66 -8.47
N ILE A 136 7.76 5.01 -8.34
CA ILE A 136 6.67 4.14 -8.79
C ILE A 136 6.70 4.01 -10.32
N GLU A 137 7.01 5.08 -11.04
CA GLU A 137 7.19 5.06 -12.49
C GLU A 137 8.35 4.15 -12.91
N ILE A 138 9.51 4.31 -12.27
CA ILE A 138 10.70 3.47 -12.52
C ILE A 138 10.40 1.99 -12.29
N ASN A 139 9.72 1.66 -11.18
CA ASN A 139 9.33 0.28 -10.88
C ASN A 139 8.35 -0.28 -11.92
N LEU A 140 7.42 0.54 -12.40
CA LEU A 140 6.51 0.14 -13.47
C LEU A 140 7.22 -0.07 -14.82
N GLU A 141 8.19 0.76 -15.17
CA GLU A 141 8.96 0.62 -16.41
C GLU A 141 9.84 -0.63 -16.39
N SER A 142 10.52 -0.87 -15.27
CA SER A 142 11.39 -2.04 -15.10
C SER A 142 10.65 -3.37 -14.93
N ASN A 143 9.34 -3.35 -14.63
CA ASN A 143 8.53 -4.50 -14.20
C ASN A 143 8.99 -5.14 -12.87
N LEU A 144 9.77 -4.42 -12.08
CA LEU A 144 10.29 -4.90 -10.80
C LEU A 144 9.60 -4.18 -9.65
N SER A 145 9.21 -4.93 -8.65
CA SER A 145 8.86 -4.39 -7.35
C SER A 145 10.13 -4.19 -6.50
N PRO A 146 10.08 -3.39 -5.43
CA PRO A 146 11.18 -3.31 -4.48
C PRO A 146 11.58 -4.69 -3.94
N ALA A 147 10.64 -5.60 -3.74
CA ALA A 147 10.91 -6.97 -3.31
C ALA A 147 11.70 -7.76 -4.35
N ASP A 148 11.37 -7.63 -5.64
CA ASP A 148 12.10 -8.29 -6.72
C ASP A 148 13.57 -7.84 -6.75
N ILE A 149 13.81 -6.54 -6.57
CA ILE A 149 15.17 -5.96 -6.51
C ILE A 149 15.94 -6.52 -5.31
N LEU A 150 15.31 -6.60 -4.14
CA LEU A 150 15.96 -7.14 -2.94
C LEU A 150 16.23 -8.65 -3.06
N ILE A 151 15.34 -9.39 -3.68
CA ILE A 151 15.53 -10.82 -3.94
C ILE A 151 16.71 -11.04 -4.91
N ASP A 152 16.80 -10.24 -5.97
CA ASP A 152 17.93 -10.31 -6.91
C ASP A 152 19.25 -10.02 -6.19
N LYS A 153 19.31 -8.93 -5.43
CA LYS A 153 20.50 -8.61 -4.62
C LYS A 153 20.87 -9.74 -3.66
N TYR A 154 19.89 -10.32 -2.97
CA TYR A 154 20.14 -11.41 -2.03
C TYR A 154 20.82 -12.62 -2.68
N TYR A 155 20.33 -13.04 -3.85
CA TYR A 155 20.86 -14.22 -4.53
C TYR A 155 22.15 -13.94 -5.30
N HIS A 156 22.32 -12.76 -5.88
CA HIS A 156 23.37 -12.50 -6.86
C HIS A 156 24.46 -11.53 -6.37
N GLN A 157 24.17 -10.69 -5.36
CA GLN A 157 25.11 -9.67 -4.87
C GLN A 157 25.53 -9.89 -3.41
N TRP A 158 24.62 -10.32 -2.55
CA TRP A 158 24.83 -10.43 -1.11
C TRP A 158 25.23 -11.84 -0.63
N ASN A 159 25.57 -12.74 -1.53
CA ASN A 159 25.96 -14.11 -1.20
C ASN A 159 24.96 -14.81 -0.23
N LYS A 160 23.67 -14.57 -0.39
CA LYS A 160 22.58 -15.06 0.46
C LYS A 160 22.68 -14.61 1.92
N SER A 161 23.35 -13.49 2.19
CA SER A 161 23.38 -12.82 3.49
C SER A 161 22.32 -11.71 3.51
N ILE A 162 21.60 -11.57 4.63
CA ILE A 162 20.68 -10.45 4.84
C ILE A 162 21.36 -9.22 5.48
N LYS A 163 22.64 -9.37 5.89
CA LYS A 163 23.38 -8.29 6.56
C LYS A 163 23.47 -7.01 5.72
N PRO A 164 23.78 -7.05 4.41
CA PRO A 164 23.84 -5.86 3.58
C PRO A 164 22.50 -5.11 3.47
N LEU A 165 21.33 -5.81 3.63
CA LEU A 165 20.03 -5.17 3.66
C LEU A 165 19.95 -4.09 4.73
N TYR A 166 20.48 -4.36 5.92
CA TYR A 166 20.50 -3.40 7.01
C TYR A 166 21.57 -2.32 6.82
N GLU A 167 22.69 -2.64 6.20
CA GLU A 167 23.78 -1.68 5.97
C GLU A 167 23.45 -0.68 4.87
N GLU A 168 22.78 -1.12 3.80
CA GLU A 168 22.39 -0.28 2.66
C GLU A 168 21.14 0.58 2.91
N ASN A 169 20.31 0.24 3.91
CA ASN A 169 19.05 0.93 4.19
C ASN A 169 19.02 1.60 5.56
N ILE A 170 20.15 2.05 6.04
CA ILE A 170 20.24 2.92 7.22
C ILE A 170 19.78 4.33 6.80
N PHE A 171 18.81 4.89 7.55
CA PHE A 171 18.28 6.25 7.37
C PHE A 171 19.09 7.26 8.17
#